data_3d5fe6b06b9d263d1889ab101a9b64b2
#
_entry.id   3d5fe6b06b9d263d1889ab101a9b64b2
#
_cell.length_a   1.000
_cell.length_b   1.000
_cell.length_c   1.000
_cell.angle_alpha   90.00
_cell.angle_beta   90.00
_cell.angle_gamma   90.00
#
_symmetry.space_group_name_H-M   'P 1'
#
loop_
_entity.id
_entity.type
_entity.pdbx_description
1 polymer ?
#
loop_
_entity_poly.entity_id
_entity_poly.type
_entity_poly.pdbx_seq_one_letter_code
_entity_poly.pdbx_strand_id
1 'polypeptide(L)'
;MTTTMSTLRLLSPSITRAPKGPPPPDRNWLSDGIEKAKDLKEAASLLIGGSIYLANKKAALALEQKVRPLADVKDVKMARPMVLCPGWNTEINKFQFLTDKLLVSGENGPEAVYLKQGKAFHDPECSLPLEQIPSNSKVFVNIWDNVKTPPDQTAPQIKQNVALIQQALGAGKVDLVGYSMGGLAARKYLDEGGTGVANFITLGTPHRGTRFAQMSARVIQRNIQWALKFSGLTAGDAAAMEWLAAGSPKLAALNERWPQQRAQVDNVLFIAGRKEWTPSTRWFQLSQGDGMVETDSSKLPGVTTKILTGKGFLHHGSLPHDSQVFAEMQKFLGFEALAGSSSNPMPDVAKPEPQTPYGCL
;
A
#
# COMPACT_ATOMS: atom_id res chain seq x y z
N MET A 1 96.78 -5.99 19.55
CA MET A 1 97.03 -4.93 18.59
C MET A 1 95.74 -4.60 17.94
N THR A 2 95.09 -3.68 18.42
CA THR A 2 93.69 -3.30 17.97
C THR A 2 93.76 -1.92 17.31
N THR A 3 93.45 -1.87 16.01
CA THR A 3 93.46 -0.66 15.24
C THR A 3 92.03 -0.10 15.18
N THR A 4 91.85 1.05 15.78
CA THR A 4 90.58 1.81 15.76
C THR A 4 90.44 2.61 14.47
N MET A 5 89.44 2.34 13.65
CA MET A 5 89.05 3.14 12.51
C MET A 5 88.07 4.25 12.96
N SER A 6 88.45 5.46 12.74
CA SER A 6 87.68 6.68 12.97
C SER A 6 86.74 6.92 11.79
N THR A 7 85.42 6.94 11.99
CA THR A 7 84.43 7.21 10.97
C THR A 7 84.12 8.72 10.93
N LEU A 8 84.43 9.36 9.78
CA LEU A 8 84.03 10.72 9.50
C LEU A 8 82.49 10.74 9.23
N ARG A 9 81.78 11.52 10.05
CA ARG A 9 80.38 11.89 9.77
C ARG A 9 80.37 13.06 8.78
N LEU A 10 79.86 12.76 7.58
CA LEU A 10 79.45 13.77 6.61
C LEU A 10 78.13 14.43 7.06
N LEU A 11 78.16 15.71 7.36
CA LEU A 11 76.99 16.50 7.61
C LEU A 11 76.27 16.75 6.29
N SER A 12 75.11 16.14 6.11
CA SER A 12 74.17 16.43 5.00
C SER A 12 73.50 17.80 5.25
N PRO A 13 73.32 18.66 4.22
CA PRO A 13 72.60 19.89 4.41
C PRO A 13 71.11 19.62 4.62
N SER A 14 70.56 20.22 5.70
CA SER A 14 69.10 20.18 5.96
C SER A 14 68.39 20.98 4.88
N ILE A 15 67.69 20.28 3.99
CA ILE A 15 66.73 20.83 3.06
C ILE A 15 65.53 21.33 3.87
N THR A 16 65.47 22.64 4.11
CA THR A 16 64.27 23.29 4.64
C THR A 16 63.15 23.12 3.62
N ARG A 17 62.18 22.25 3.93
CA ARG A 17 60.95 22.07 3.17
C ARG A 17 60.20 23.37 3.17
N ALA A 18 59.93 23.90 1.97
CA ALA A 18 59.02 25.04 1.80
C ALA A 18 57.69 24.79 2.51
N PRO A 19 57.03 25.78 3.12
CA PRO A 19 55.76 25.59 3.76
C PRO A 19 54.76 25.03 2.73
N LYS A 20 54.16 23.89 3.06
CA LYS A 20 53.05 23.36 2.26
C LYS A 20 51.97 24.43 2.19
N GLY A 21 51.65 24.88 0.98
CA GLY A 21 50.47 25.69 0.74
C GLY A 21 49.24 25.07 1.34
N PRO A 22 48.18 25.82 1.59
CA PRO A 22 46.94 25.30 2.13
C PRO A 22 46.51 24.07 1.32
N PRO A 23 46.04 22.99 1.98
CA PRO A 23 45.56 21.80 1.28
C PRO A 23 44.50 22.26 0.24
N PRO A 24 44.48 21.64 -0.95
CA PRO A 24 43.43 21.95 -1.92
C PRO A 24 42.07 21.72 -1.24
N PRO A 25 41.09 22.59 -1.48
CA PRO A 25 39.78 22.47 -0.88
C PRO A 25 39.28 21.04 -1.15
N ASP A 26 38.89 20.32 -0.08
CA ASP A 26 38.37 18.98 -0.15
C ASP A 26 37.28 18.96 -1.24
N ARG A 27 37.44 18.11 -2.24
CA ARG A 27 36.42 17.93 -3.31
C ARG A 27 35.05 17.49 -2.76
N ASN A 28 34.99 17.16 -1.49
CA ASN A 28 33.78 16.72 -0.80
C ASN A 28 32.73 17.81 -0.59
N TRP A 29 33.10 19.11 -0.48
CA TRP A 29 32.13 20.18 -0.25
C TRP A 29 31.14 20.35 -1.42
N LEU A 30 31.60 20.10 -2.66
CA LEU A 30 30.73 20.15 -3.84
C LEU A 30 29.77 19.01 -3.88
N SER A 31 30.23 17.78 -3.57
CA SER A 31 29.38 16.60 -3.48
C SER A 31 28.35 16.74 -2.35
N ASP A 32 28.77 17.23 -1.20
CA ASP A 32 27.88 17.50 -0.06
C ASP A 32 26.85 18.59 -0.37
N GLY A 33 27.25 19.63 -1.09
CA GLY A 33 26.36 20.69 -1.55
C GLY A 33 25.30 20.17 -2.53
N ILE A 34 25.70 19.33 -3.49
CA ILE A 34 24.79 18.69 -4.44
C ILE A 34 23.83 17.73 -3.73
N GLU A 35 24.32 16.94 -2.79
CA GLU A 35 23.50 16.01 -2.00
C GLU A 35 22.46 16.77 -1.15
N LYS A 36 22.86 17.83 -0.44
CA LYS A 36 21.93 18.69 0.32
C LYS A 36 20.88 19.35 -0.58
N ALA A 37 21.27 19.80 -1.77
CA ALA A 37 20.32 20.36 -2.74
C ALA A 37 19.31 19.30 -3.25
N LYS A 38 19.75 18.06 -3.46
CA LYS A 38 18.87 16.95 -3.80
C LYS A 38 17.89 16.63 -2.67
N ASP A 39 18.36 16.60 -1.43
CA ASP A 39 17.54 16.36 -0.26
C ASP A 39 16.45 17.40 -0.07
N LEU A 40 16.83 18.67 -0.21
CA LEU A 40 15.88 19.79 -0.14
C LEU A 40 14.81 19.70 -1.23
N LYS A 41 15.21 19.36 -2.45
CA LYS A 41 14.29 19.17 -3.57
C LYS A 41 13.32 18.02 -3.34
N GLU A 42 13.81 16.89 -2.84
CA GLU A 42 12.97 15.71 -2.57
C GLU A 42 11.99 15.99 -1.43
N ALA A 43 12.45 16.63 -0.37
CA ALA A 43 11.61 17.04 0.73
C ALA A 43 10.52 18.04 0.31
N ALA A 44 10.88 19.04 -0.50
CA ALA A 44 9.92 20.00 -1.06
C ALA A 44 8.89 19.30 -1.99
N SER A 45 9.35 18.37 -2.82
CA SER A 45 8.48 17.58 -3.71
C SER A 45 7.52 16.71 -2.94
N LEU A 46 7.94 16.11 -1.83
CA LEU A 46 7.09 15.33 -0.93
C LEU A 46 6.01 16.21 -0.29
N LEU A 47 6.34 17.38 0.17
CA LEU A 47 5.37 18.31 0.78
C LEU A 47 4.34 18.80 -0.23
N ILE A 48 4.77 19.20 -1.41
CA ILE A 48 3.86 19.66 -2.47
C ILE A 48 2.95 18.49 -2.90
N GLY A 49 3.52 17.31 -3.13
CA GLY A 49 2.77 16.10 -3.47
C GLY A 49 1.79 15.70 -2.40
N GLY A 50 2.21 15.72 -1.13
CA GLY A 50 1.35 15.44 0.01
C GLY A 50 0.22 16.44 0.17
N SER A 51 0.49 17.73 -0.04
CA SER A 51 -0.55 18.79 0.00
C SER A 51 -1.57 18.62 -1.10
N ILE A 52 -1.14 18.31 -2.34
CA ILE A 52 -2.03 18.01 -3.47
C ILE A 52 -2.85 16.75 -3.17
N TYR A 53 -2.24 15.71 -2.62
CA TYR A 53 -2.92 14.49 -2.20
C TYR A 53 -4.02 14.79 -1.18
N LEU A 54 -3.72 15.54 -0.12
CA LEU A 54 -4.68 15.87 0.93
C LEU A 54 -5.83 16.74 0.40
N ALA A 55 -5.54 17.71 -0.47
CA ALA A 55 -6.57 18.53 -1.11
C ALA A 55 -7.50 17.68 -1.99
N ASN A 56 -6.92 16.77 -2.78
CA ASN A 56 -7.68 15.84 -3.59
C ASN A 56 -8.49 14.84 -2.74
N LYS A 57 -7.95 14.35 -1.63
CA LYS A 57 -8.66 13.48 -0.69
C LYS A 57 -9.89 14.20 -0.12
N LYS A 58 -9.75 15.46 0.33
CA LYS A 58 -10.88 16.25 0.84
C LYS A 58 -11.94 16.48 -0.23
N ALA A 59 -11.53 16.86 -1.44
CA ALA A 59 -12.46 17.04 -2.57
C ALA A 59 -13.17 15.72 -2.93
N ALA A 60 -12.46 14.62 -2.89
CA ALA A 60 -13.00 13.30 -3.11
C ALA A 60 -14.07 12.96 -2.06
N LEU A 61 -13.76 13.07 -0.79
CA LEU A 61 -14.71 12.81 0.31
C LEU A 61 -15.96 13.72 0.25
N ALA A 62 -15.77 15.01 -0.07
CA ALA A 62 -16.87 15.93 -0.22
C ALA A 62 -17.81 15.58 -1.39
N LEU A 63 -17.27 15.04 -2.47
CA LEU A 63 -18.03 14.56 -3.60
C LEU A 63 -18.74 13.24 -3.26
N GLU A 64 -18.11 12.33 -2.52
CA GLU A 64 -18.69 11.05 -2.04
C GLU A 64 -19.96 11.27 -1.24
N GLN A 65 -19.98 12.29 -0.41
CA GLN A 65 -21.18 12.68 0.33
C GLN A 65 -22.32 13.21 -0.58
N LYS A 66 -21.98 13.74 -1.76
CA LYS A 66 -22.96 14.30 -2.70
C LYS A 66 -23.47 13.32 -3.76
N VAL A 67 -22.69 12.30 -4.11
CA VAL A 67 -22.92 11.42 -5.27
C VAL A 67 -23.37 10.02 -4.84
N ARG A 68 -23.78 9.81 -3.60
CA ARG A 68 -24.38 8.54 -3.20
C ARG A 68 -25.77 8.33 -3.81
N PRO A 69 -25.87 7.65 -4.96
CA PRO A 69 -26.94 6.71 -5.14
C PRO A 69 -26.37 5.29 -5.07
N LEU A 70 -26.58 4.66 -3.94
CA LEU A 70 -26.44 3.22 -3.76
C LEU A 70 -27.52 2.43 -4.51
N ALA A 71 -28.34 3.12 -5.31
CA ALA A 71 -29.57 2.61 -5.88
C ALA A 71 -29.40 1.51 -6.94
N ASP A 72 -28.20 1.38 -7.55
CA ASP A 72 -28.02 0.48 -8.70
C ASP A 72 -27.16 -0.75 -8.42
N VAL A 73 -26.70 -0.95 -7.19
CA VAL A 73 -25.94 -2.14 -6.85
C VAL A 73 -26.89 -3.23 -6.44
N LYS A 74 -27.13 -4.20 -7.33
CA LYS A 74 -27.96 -5.37 -7.05
C LYS A 74 -27.34 -6.18 -5.93
N ASP A 75 -28.17 -6.74 -5.07
CA ASP A 75 -27.76 -7.72 -4.08
C ASP A 75 -27.03 -8.87 -4.77
N VAL A 76 -25.93 -9.30 -4.20
CA VAL A 76 -25.05 -10.29 -4.81
C VAL A 76 -24.89 -11.50 -3.91
N LYS A 77 -24.86 -12.67 -4.55
CA LYS A 77 -24.47 -13.91 -3.91
C LYS A 77 -23.08 -14.31 -4.37
N MET A 78 -22.20 -14.53 -3.39
CA MET A 78 -20.81 -14.90 -3.63
C MET A 78 -20.64 -16.42 -3.66
N ALA A 79 -19.91 -16.92 -4.64
CA ALA A 79 -19.59 -18.34 -4.73
C ALA A 79 -18.58 -18.79 -3.65
N ARG A 80 -17.65 -17.91 -3.28
CA ARG A 80 -16.52 -18.23 -2.39
C ARG A 80 -16.33 -17.18 -1.31
N PRO A 81 -15.65 -17.53 -0.20
CA PRO A 81 -15.16 -16.54 0.75
C PRO A 81 -14.22 -15.53 0.09
N MET A 82 -14.39 -14.25 0.40
CA MET A 82 -13.53 -13.16 -0.04
C MET A 82 -12.72 -12.66 1.13
N VAL A 83 -11.41 -12.49 0.93
CA VAL A 83 -10.46 -12.00 1.92
C VAL A 83 -9.93 -10.64 1.49
N LEU A 84 -10.24 -9.61 2.24
CA LEU A 84 -9.84 -8.23 2.00
C LEU A 84 -8.54 -7.91 2.75
N CYS A 85 -7.51 -7.46 2.04
CA CYS A 85 -6.18 -7.14 2.59
C CYS A 85 -5.94 -5.63 2.53
N PRO A 86 -5.89 -4.93 3.69
CA PRO A 86 -5.71 -3.48 3.74
C PRO A 86 -4.28 -3.05 3.37
N GLY A 87 -4.15 -1.77 2.98
CA GLY A 87 -2.89 -1.15 2.61
C GLY A 87 -2.08 -0.61 3.79
N TRP A 88 -1.01 0.14 3.46
CA TRP A 88 -0.22 0.89 4.43
C TRP A 88 -1.02 2.03 5.03
N ASN A 89 -0.91 2.19 6.35
CA ASN A 89 -1.54 3.27 7.13
C ASN A 89 -3.04 3.45 6.81
N THR A 90 -3.72 2.31 6.64
CA THR A 90 -5.13 2.26 6.25
C THR A 90 -6.01 2.41 7.50
N GLU A 91 -7.06 3.20 7.39
CA GLU A 91 -8.12 3.32 8.41
C GLU A 91 -8.79 1.96 8.63
N ILE A 92 -9.21 1.70 9.87
CA ILE A 92 -9.75 0.40 10.29
C ILE A 92 -11.02 0.00 9.50
N ASN A 93 -11.82 0.98 9.10
CA ASN A 93 -13.06 0.80 8.34
C ASN A 93 -12.91 0.98 6.82
N LYS A 94 -11.69 0.84 6.30
CA LYS A 94 -11.40 1.09 4.87
C LYS A 94 -12.28 0.30 3.92
N PHE A 95 -12.71 -0.88 4.28
CA PHE A 95 -13.54 -1.73 3.44
C PHE A 95 -15.05 -1.65 3.76
N GLN A 96 -15.46 -0.72 4.64
CA GLN A 96 -16.87 -0.63 5.09
C GLN A 96 -17.86 -0.62 3.92
N PHE A 97 -17.58 0.17 2.87
CA PHE A 97 -18.46 0.21 1.70
C PHE A 97 -18.56 -1.17 0.99
N LEU A 98 -17.43 -1.86 0.81
CA LEU A 98 -17.43 -3.19 0.19
C LEU A 98 -18.15 -4.22 1.05
N THR A 99 -17.86 -4.23 2.36
CA THR A 99 -18.49 -5.16 3.30
C THR A 99 -20.00 -4.94 3.37
N ASP A 100 -20.44 -3.69 3.48
CA ASP A 100 -21.88 -3.35 3.51
C ASP A 100 -22.59 -3.82 2.24
N LYS A 101 -21.97 -3.61 1.07
CA LYS A 101 -22.53 -4.03 -0.21
C LYS A 101 -22.61 -5.53 -0.39
N LEU A 102 -21.59 -6.24 0.09
CA LEU A 102 -21.54 -7.70 0.00
C LEU A 102 -22.49 -8.38 0.99
N LEU A 103 -22.82 -7.72 2.10
CA LEU A 103 -23.62 -8.31 3.19
C LEU A 103 -25.09 -7.91 3.16
N VAL A 104 -25.48 -6.90 2.37
CA VAL A 104 -26.84 -6.33 2.38
C VAL A 104 -27.96 -7.36 2.22
N SER A 105 -27.73 -8.43 1.44
CA SER A 105 -28.71 -9.48 1.20
C SER A 105 -28.80 -10.53 2.32
N GLY A 106 -27.81 -10.60 3.20
CA GLY A 106 -27.64 -11.68 4.17
C GLY A 106 -27.14 -13.00 3.60
N GLU A 107 -27.13 -13.17 2.27
CA GLU A 107 -26.70 -14.42 1.60
C GLU A 107 -25.21 -14.73 1.77
N ASN A 108 -24.41 -13.69 2.04
CA ASN A 108 -22.95 -13.79 2.19
C ASN A 108 -22.49 -13.81 3.65
N GLY A 109 -23.41 -14.04 4.57
CA GLY A 109 -23.18 -14.10 6.00
C GLY A 109 -23.87 -12.99 6.79
N PRO A 110 -23.93 -13.12 8.11
CA PRO A 110 -24.60 -12.16 8.97
C PRO A 110 -23.79 -10.88 9.18
N GLU A 111 -22.46 -10.98 9.06
CA GLU A 111 -21.51 -9.88 9.32
C GLU A 111 -20.19 -10.11 8.59
N ALA A 112 -19.36 -9.06 8.53
CA ALA A 112 -17.97 -9.19 8.14
C ALA A 112 -17.17 -9.82 9.28
N VAL A 113 -16.37 -10.84 8.97
CA VAL A 113 -15.48 -11.50 9.94
C VAL A 113 -14.09 -10.86 9.85
N TYR A 114 -13.60 -10.36 10.95
CA TYR A 114 -12.27 -9.75 11.03
C TYR A 114 -11.24 -10.78 11.46
N LEU A 115 -10.12 -10.84 10.76
CA LEU A 115 -9.10 -11.88 10.95
C LEU A 115 -7.77 -11.25 11.37
N LYS A 116 -7.24 -11.75 12.48
CA LYS A 116 -5.93 -11.34 13.00
C LYS A 116 -5.16 -12.55 13.53
N GLN A 117 -3.99 -12.80 12.98
CA GLN A 117 -3.09 -13.89 13.42
C GLN A 117 -3.79 -15.25 13.56
N GLY A 118 -4.59 -15.65 12.57
CA GLY A 118 -5.30 -16.93 12.59
C GLY A 118 -6.43 -17.01 13.59
N LYS A 119 -6.96 -15.89 14.06
CA LYS A 119 -8.14 -15.78 14.92
C LYS A 119 -9.22 -14.95 14.26
N ALA A 120 -10.48 -15.24 14.57
CA ALA A 120 -11.64 -14.52 14.06
C ALA A 120 -12.26 -13.62 15.13
N PHE A 121 -12.84 -12.49 14.69
CA PHE A 121 -13.43 -11.46 15.54
C PHE A 121 -14.70 -10.90 14.90
N HIS A 122 -15.62 -10.41 15.72
CA HIS A 122 -16.83 -9.70 15.29
C HIS A 122 -16.55 -8.24 14.89
N ASP A 123 -15.52 -7.64 15.43
CA ASP A 123 -15.21 -6.22 15.31
C ASP A 123 -13.83 -5.97 14.71
N PRO A 124 -13.63 -4.85 14.01
CA PRO A 124 -12.35 -4.51 13.37
C PRO A 124 -11.25 -4.17 14.39
N GLU A 125 -11.57 -3.80 15.63
CA GLU A 125 -10.64 -3.60 16.73
C GLU A 125 -10.07 -4.92 17.25
N CYS A 126 -10.68 -6.06 16.85
CA CYS A 126 -10.35 -7.40 17.34
C CYS A 126 -10.48 -7.52 18.88
N SER A 127 -11.51 -6.89 19.43
CA SER A 127 -11.82 -6.89 20.86
C SER A 127 -12.83 -7.97 21.25
N LEU A 128 -13.69 -8.42 20.31
CA LEU A 128 -14.74 -9.40 20.49
C LEU A 128 -14.42 -10.67 19.72
N PRO A 129 -13.81 -11.69 20.33
CA PRO A 129 -13.49 -12.95 19.67
C PRO A 129 -14.74 -13.65 19.12
N LEU A 130 -14.64 -14.19 17.91
CA LEU A 130 -15.65 -15.02 17.29
C LEU A 130 -15.27 -16.49 17.49
N GLU A 131 -15.97 -17.18 18.37
CA GLU A 131 -15.70 -18.57 18.75
C GLU A 131 -15.82 -19.53 17.56
N GLN A 132 -16.83 -19.30 16.72
CA GLN A 132 -17.10 -20.13 15.54
C GLN A 132 -17.53 -19.25 14.37
N ILE A 133 -16.83 -19.37 13.26
CA ILE A 133 -17.18 -18.68 12.00
C ILE A 133 -18.49 -19.28 11.47
N PRO A 134 -19.56 -18.48 11.24
CA PRO A 134 -20.78 -18.96 10.65
C PRO A 134 -20.55 -19.61 9.28
N SER A 135 -21.18 -20.76 9.02
CA SER A 135 -20.94 -21.58 7.82
C SER A 135 -21.26 -20.86 6.50
N ASN A 136 -22.12 -19.84 6.53
CA ASN A 136 -22.46 -19.03 5.37
C ASN A 136 -21.61 -17.74 5.24
N SER A 137 -20.65 -17.51 6.13
CA SER A 137 -19.76 -16.33 6.06
C SER A 137 -18.94 -16.35 4.77
N LYS A 138 -18.97 -15.23 4.05
CA LYS A 138 -18.23 -15.04 2.80
C LYS A 138 -17.33 -13.80 2.82
N VAL A 139 -17.47 -12.91 3.78
CA VAL A 139 -16.78 -11.61 3.81
C VAL A 139 -15.81 -11.59 4.98
N PHE A 140 -14.51 -11.55 4.67
CA PHE A 140 -13.41 -11.57 5.64
C PHE A 140 -12.49 -10.39 5.43
N VAL A 141 -12.08 -9.73 6.52
CA VAL A 141 -11.18 -8.58 6.49
C VAL A 141 -9.94 -8.88 7.33
N ASN A 142 -8.76 -8.85 6.72
CA ASN A 142 -7.51 -8.95 7.47
C ASN A 142 -7.27 -7.69 8.29
N ILE A 143 -6.88 -7.85 9.54
CA ILE A 143 -6.40 -6.79 10.42
C ILE A 143 -4.93 -7.06 10.70
N TRP A 144 -4.06 -6.12 10.31
CA TRP A 144 -2.63 -6.22 10.58
C TRP A 144 -2.32 -5.86 12.04
N ASP A 145 -1.26 -6.43 12.60
CA ASP A 145 -0.78 -6.08 13.94
C ASP A 145 -0.44 -4.59 14.03
N ASN A 146 0.12 -4.05 12.97
CA ASN A 146 0.37 -2.64 12.79
C ASN A 146 0.10 -2.27 11.33
N VAL A 147 -0.62 -1.20 11.10
CA VAL A 147 -0.97 -0.68 9.76
C VAL A 147 0.25 -0.28 8.90
N LYS A 148 1.43 -0.21 9.50
CA LYS A 148 2.72 0.07 8.83
C LYS A 148 3.54 -1.19 8.53
N THR A 149 3.03 -2.37 8.89
CA THR A 149 3.72 -3.65 8.70
C THR A 149 3.92 -3.94 7.21
N PRO A 150 5.17 -4.21 6.78
CA PRO A 150 5.49 -4.41 5.36
C PRO A 150 5.00 -5.77 4.82
N PRO A 151 4.96 -5.95 3.48
CA PRO A 151 4.43 -7.15 2.82
C PRO A 151 5.05 -8.48 3.25
N ASP A 152 6.34 -8.53 3.55
CA ASP A 152 7.04 -9.72 4.00
C ASP A 152 6.63 -10.19 5.41
N GLN A 153 6.10 -9.29 6.23
CA GLN A 153 5.59 -9.60 7.56
C GLN A 153 4.07 -9.81 7.58
N THR A 154 3.33 -9.27 6.61
CA THR A 154 1.88 -9.46 6.51
C THR A 154 1.51 -10.70 5.69
N ALA A 155 2.35 -11.16 4.77
CA ALA A 155 2.10 -12.37 3.99
C ALA A 155 1.92 -13.65 4.86
N PRO A 156 2.71 -13.90 5.91
CA PRO A 156 2.45 -15.00 6.85
C PRO A 156 1.10 -14.90 7.57
N GLN A 157 0.63 -13.68 7.85
CA GLN A 157 -0.68 -13.47 8.47
C GLN A 157 -1.81 -13.83 7.49
N ILE A 158 -1.66 -13.47 6.19
CA ILE A 158 -2.61 -13.91 5.14
C ILE A 158 -2.67 -15.45 5.10
N LYS A 159 -1.51 -16.13 5.15
CA LYS A 159 -1.44 -17.59 5.14
C LYS A 159 -2.22 -18.21 6.30
N GLN A 160 -2.03 -17.71 7.50
CA GLN A 160 -2.75 -18.19 8.69
C GLN A 160 -4.26 -17.97 8.58
N ASN A 161 -4.66 -16.78 8.11
CA ASN A 161 -6.06 -16.39 7.99
C ASN A 161 -6.79 -17.17 6.87
N VAL A 162 -6.13 -17.39 5.73
CA VAL A 162 -6.69 -18.24 4.65
C VAL A 162 -6.85 -19.69 5.14
N ALA A 163 -5.87 -20.24 5.85
CA ALA A 163 -5.96 -21.59 6.42
C ALA A 163 -7.12 -21.71 7.43
N LEU A 164 -7.32 -20.69 8.28
CA LEU A 164 -8.45 -20.64 9.20
C LEU A 164 -9.80 -20.70 8.46
N ILE A 165 -9.97 -19.88 7.42
CA ILE A 165 -11.20 -19.87 6.62
C ILE A 165 -11.43 -21.23 5.96
N GLN A 166 -10.40 -21.81 5.36
CA GLN A 166 -10.49 -23.12 4.70
C GLN A 166 -10.88 -24.21 5.68
N GLN A 167 -10.29 -24.21 6.87
CA GLN A 167 -10.61 -25.17 7.92
C GLN A 167 -12.04 -24.98 8.45
N ALA A 168 -12.44 -23.74 8.76
CA ALA A 168 -13.73 -23.45 9.37
C ALA A 168 -14.91 -23.68 8.42
N LEU A 169 -14.75 -23.42 7.14
CA LEU A 169 -15.83 -23.48 6.14
C LEU A 169 -15.74 -24.68 5.20
N GLY A 170 -14.70 -25.50 5.28
CA GLY A 170 -14.42 -26.54 4.28
C GLY A 170 -14.17 -25.96 2.88
N ALA A 171 -13.78 -24.68 2.79
CA ALA A 171 -13.61 -23.99 1.52
C ALA A 171 -12.31 -24.42 0.83
N GLY A 172 -12.40 -24.87 -0.43
CA GLY A 172 -11.20 -25.25 -1.20
C GLY A 172 -10.36 -24.03 -1.61
N LYS A 173 -11.01 -22.94 -2.01
CA LYS A 173 -10.36 -21.71 -2.46
C LYS A 173 -11.10 -20.47 -1.95
N VAL A 174 -10.37 -19.36 -1.83
CA VAL A 174 -10.88 -18.03 -1.51
C VAL A 174 -10.65 -17.07 -2.67
N ASP A 175 -11.38 -15.96 -2.69
CA ASP A 175 -11.09 -14.80 -3.52
C ASP A 175 -10.28 -13.80 -2.69
N LEU A 176 -9.12 -13.36 -3.18
CA LEU A 176 -8.19 -12.52 -2.45
C LEU A 176 -8.18 -11.11 -3.06
N VAL A 177 -8.51 -10.11 -2.27
CA VAL A 177 -8.56 -8.71 -2.71
C VAL A 177 -7.55 -7.88 -1.92
N GLY A 178 -6.56 -7.33 -2.61
CA GLY A 178 -5.54 -6.49 -2.00
C GLY A 178 -5.69 -5.01 -2.38
N TYR A 179 -5.83 -4.15 -1.39
CA TYR A 179 -5.81 -2.70 -1.59
C TYR A 179 -4.42 -2.14 -1.34
N SER A 180 -3.89 -1.33 -2.30
CA SER A 180 -2.60 -0.65 -2.12
C SER A 180 -1.48 -1.65 -1.77
N MET A 181 -0.75 -1.42 -0.68
CA MET A 181 0.27 -2.34 -0.16
C MET A 181 -0.29 -3.74 0.16
N GLY A 182 -1.57 -3.86 0.50
CA GLY A 182 -2.22 -5.17 0.73
C GLY A 182 -2.18 -6.08 -0.51
N GLY A 183 -2.18 -5.51 -1.71
CA GLY A 183 -1.96 -6.28 -2.94
C GLY A 183 -0.54 -6.81 -3.09
N LEU A 184 0.48 -6.11 -2.56
CA LEU A 184 1.85 -6.61 -2.49
C LEU A 184 2.00 -7.70 -1.43
N ALA A 185 1.33 -7.56 -0.29
CA ALA A 185 1.27 -8.60 0.74
C ALA A 185 0.63 -9.89 0.19
N ALA A 186 -0.47 -9.77 -0.54
CA ALA A 186 -1.12 -10.90 -1.21
C ALA A 186 -0.20 -11.56 -2.25
N ARG A 187 0.52 -10.77 -3.05
CA ARG A 187 1.54 -11.29 -3.99
C ARG A 187 2.68 -11.99 -3.26
N LYS A 188 3.13 -11.44 -2.13
CA LYS A 188 4.18 -12.06 -1.32
C LYS A 188 3.71 -13.39 -0.72
N TYR A 189 2.45 -13.48 -0.28
CA TYR A 189 1.84 -14.74 0.10
C TYR A 189 1.89 -15.78 -1.03
N LEU A 190 1.51 -15.41 -2.26
CA LEU A 190 1.57 -16.31 -3.43
C LEU A 190 3.02 -16.68 -3.77
N ASP A 191 3.96 -15.74 -3.66
CA ASP A 191 5.39 -15.94 -3.89
C ASP A 191 6.02 -16.97 -2.92
N GLU A 192 5.50 -17.04 -1.70
CA GLU A 192 5.91 -18.00 -0.68
C GLU A 192 5.17 -19.34 -0.76
N GLY A 193 4.59 -19.64 -1.90
CA GLY A 193 3.85 -20.90 -2.15
C GLY A 193 2.46 -20.92 -1.57
N GLY A 194 1.87 -19.74 -1.34
CA GLY A 194 0.47 -19.62 -0.92
C GLY A 194 -0.48 -20.20 -1.96
N THR A 195 -1.34 -21.09 -1.53
CA THR A 195 -2.32 -21.81 -2.37
C THR A 195 -3.75 -21.49 -1.93
N GLY A 196 -4.72 -22.05 -2.64
CA GLY A 196 -6.13 -21.90 -2.25
C GLY A 196 -6.72 -20.54 -2.63
N VAL A 197 -6.19 -19.87 -3.65
CA VAL A 197 -6.75 -18.64 -4.21
C VAL A 197 -7.35 -18.92 -5.58
N ALA A 198 -8.63 -18.61 -5.77
CA ALA A 198 -9.28 -18.69 -7.07
C ALA A 198 -9.09 -17.39 -7.84
N ASN A 199 -9.53 -16.28 -7.28
CA ASN A 199 -9.46 -14.97 -7.91
C ASN A 199 -8.55 -14.06 -7.09
N PHE A 200 -7.63 -13.37 -7.77
CA PHE A 200 -6.77 -12.36 -7.17
C PHE A 200 -7.09 -10.99 -7.77
N ILE A 201 -7.54 -10.08 -6.92
CA ILE A 201 -7.92 -8.71 -7.32
C ILE A 201 -7.03 -7.72 -6.60
N THR A 202 -6.57 -6.68 -7.29
CA THR A 202 -5.87 -5.56 -6.65
C THR A 202 -6.52 -4.23 -6.96
N LEU A 203 -6.58 -3.37 -5.93
CA LEU A 203 -7.14 -2.03 -5.99
C LEU A 203 -6.02 -1.01 -5.73
N GLY A 204 -5.57 -0.30 -6.76
CA GLY A 204 -4.53 0.72 -6.65
C GLY A 204 -3.19 0.20 -6.12
N THR A 205 -2.84 -1.05 -6.38
CA THR A 205 -1.59 -1.64 -5.88
C THR A 205 -0.40 -1.16 -6.70
N PRO A 206 0.66 -0.62 -6.05
CA PRO A 206 1.88 -0.18 -6.72
C PRO A 206 2.80 -1.36 -7.05
N HIS A 207 2.44 -2.18 -8.05
CA HIS A 207 3.21 -3.36 -8.44
C HIS A 207 4.64 -3.06 -8.89
N ARG A 208 4.91 -1.83 -9.34
CA ARG A 208 6.26 -1.35 -9.72
C ARG A 208 6.77 -0.27 -8.78
N GLY A 209 6.12 -0.12 -7.62
CA GLY A 209 6.42 0.92 -6.65
C GLY A 209 5.86 2.28 -7.02
N THR A 210 5.99 3.23 -6.14
CA THR A 210 5.53 4.61 -6.32
C THR A 210 6.65 5.58 -6.00
N ARG A 211 6.67 6.68 -6.73
CA ARG A 211 7.64 7.77 -6.49
C ARG A 211 7.39 8.48 -5.18
N PHE A 212 6.13 8.56 -4.75
CA PHE A 212 5.81 9.04 -3.42
C PHE A 212 6.56 8.27 -2.34
N ALA A 213 6.51 6.94 -2.38
CA ALA A 213 7.21 6.10 -1.40
C ALA A 213 8.75 6.19 -1.56
N GLN A 214 9.25 6.34 -2.78
CA GLN A 214 10.68 6.54 -3.02
C GLN A 214 11.20 7.82 -2.37
N MET A 215 10.47 8.94 -2.51
CA MET A 215 10.81 10.19 -1.84
C MET A 215 10.70 10.07 -0.32
N SER A 216 9.63 9.43 0.16
CA SER A 216 9.39 9.19 1.57
C SER A 216 10.51 8.37 2.21
N ALA A 217 10.92 7.27 1.56
CA ALA A 217 12.03 6.44 2.04
C ALA A 217 13.33 7.25 2.19
N ARG A 218 13.65 8.10 1.22
CA ARG A 218 14.85 8.95 1.28
C ARG A 218 14.77 9.99 2.39
N VAL A 219 13.62 10.65 2.56
CA VAL A 219 13.40 11.61 3.64
C VAL A 219 13.59 10.95 5.01
N ILE A 220 13.08 9.73 5.19
CA ILE A 220 13.26 8.95 6.41
C ILE A 220 14.72 8.55 6.60
N GLN A 221 15.37 7.96 5.59
CA GLN A 221 16.77 7.52 5.66
C GLN A 221 17.73 8.66 5.98
N ARG A 222 17.50 9.84 5.43
CA ARG A 222 18.32 11.04 5.68
C ARG A 222 17.89 11.83 6.89
N ASN A 223 16.87 11.38 7.60
CA ASN A 223 16.34 11.99 8.80
C ASN A 223 16.08 13.50 8.66
N ILE A 224 15.44 13.90 7.56
CA ILE A 224 15.12 15.31 7.27
C ILE A 224 13.98 15.75 8.18
N GLN A 225 14.30 16.22 9.38
CA GLN A 225 13.36 16.47 10.49
C GLN A 225 12.16 17.34 10.12
N TRP A 226 12.37 18.45 9.39
CA TRP A 226 11.28 19.35 9.01
C TRP A 226 10.30 18.68 8.03
N ALA A 227 10.81 17.84 7.10
CA ALA A 227 9.96 17.12 6.15
C ALA A 227 9.20 15.98 6.83
N LEU A 228 9.81 15.27 7.78
CA LEU A 228 9.15 14.26 8.61
C LEU A 228 8.01 14.90 9.43
N LYS A 229 8.29 16.03 10.08
CA LYS A 229 7.27 16.74 10.87
C LYS A 229 6.04 17.16 10.05
N PHE A 230 6.25 17.65 8.83
CA PHE A 230 5.15 18.10 7.96
C PHE A 230 4.46 16.97 7.20
N SER A 231 5.16 15.87 6.88
CA SER A 231 4.57 14.74 6.14
C SER A 231 3.82 13.75 7.03
N GLY A 232 4.01 13.82 8.34
CA GLY A 232 3.48 12.83 9.28
C GLY A 232 4.17 11.46 9.20
N LEU A 233 5.27 11.35 8.44
CA LEU A 233 6.07 10.13 8.35
C LEU A 233 6.96 9.99 9.59
N THR A 234 7.15 8.74 9.99
CA THR A 234 8.00 8.37 11.13
C THR A 234 9.03 7.33 10.73
N ALA A 235 10.00 7.06 11.59
CA ALA A 235 10.93 5.95 11.39
C ALA A 235 10.21 4.59 11.26
N GLY A 236 9.04 4.44 11.88
CA GLY A 236 8.21 3.22 11.75
C GLY A 236 7.67 2.97 10.35
N ASP A 237 7.68 3.98 9.46
CA ASP A 237 7.24 3.82 8.08
C ASP A 237 8.36 3.32 7.15
N ALA A 238 9.61 3.28 7.61
CA ALA A 238 10.77 3.00 6.79
C ALA A 238 10.67 1.69 5.99
N ALA A 239 10.31 0.60 6.67
CA ALA A 239 10.21 -0.72 6.05
C ALA A 239 9.10 -0.79 4.99
N ALA A 240 7.95 -0.18 5.25
CA ALA A 240 6.86 -0.10 4.28
C ALA A 240 7.24 0.77 3.08
N MET A 241 7.87 1.94 3.31
CA MET A 241 8.31 2.84 2.25
C MET A 241 9.41 2.20 1.38
N GLU A 242 10.31 1.40 1.96
CA GLU A 242 11.30 0.63 1.21
C GLU A 242 10.62 -0.35 0.23
N TRP A 243 9.59 -1.07 0.68
CA TRP A 243 8.81 -1.97 -0.17
C TRP A 243 8.07 -1.23 -1.28
N LEU A 244 7.44 -0.11 -0.95
CA LEU A 244 6.59 0.66 -1.85
C LEU A 244 7.38 1.56 -2.83
N ALA A 245 8.68 1.78 -2.59
CA ALA A 245 9.49 2.70 -3.39
C ALA A 245 9.64 2.22 -4.84
N ALA A 246 9.53 3.15 -5.79
CA ALA A 246 9.93 2.88 -7.17
C ALA A 246 11.43 2.53 -7.20
N GLY A 247 11.75 1.39 -7.84
CA GLY A 247 13.12 0.85 -7.87
C GLY A 247 13.54 0.07 -6.62
N SER A 248 12.59 -0.29 -5.75
CA SER A 248 12.85 -1.18 -4.61
C SER A 248 13.40 -2.53 -5.06
N PRO A 249 14.55 -2.99 -4.52
CA PRO A 249 15.10 -4.31 -4.82
C PRO A 249 14.15 -5.44 -4.40
N LYS A 250 13.45 -5.29 -3.26
CA LYS A 250 12.45 -6.26 -2.78
C LYS A 250 11.30 -6.41 -3.78
N LEU A 251 10.84 -5.29 -4.30
CA LEU A 251 9.76 -5.26 -5.28
C LEU A 251 10.21 -5.77 -6.65
N ALA A 252 11.44 -5.49 -7.06
CA ALA A 252 12.04 -6.04 -8.28
C ALA A 252 12.10 -7.57 -8.20
N ALA A 253 12.64 -8.12 -7.11
CA ALA A 253 12.68 -9.56 -6.87
C ALA A 253 11.28 -10.20 -6.85
N LEU A 254 10.28 -9.54 -6.25
CA LEU A 254 8.90 -10.00 -6.28
C LEU A 254 8.33 -10.00 -7.72
N ASN A 255 8.70 -9.01 -8.53
CA ASN A 255 8.24 -8.90 -9.92
C ASN A 255 8.89 -9.93 -10.86
N GLU A 256 10.15 -10.27 -10.66
CA GLU A 256 10.82 -11.34 -11.40
C GLU A 256 10.12 -12.70 -11.24
N ARG A 257 9.54 -12.95 -10.06
CA ARG A 257 8.78 -14.17 -9.75
C ARG A 257 7.28 -14.07 -10.02
N TRP A 258 6.84 -13.01 -10.73
CA TRP A 258 5.43 -12.85 -11.07
C TRP A 258 4.83 -14.04 -11.84
N PRO A 259 5.52 -14.69 -12.82
CA PRO A 259 4.96 -15.86 -13.48
C PRO A 259 4.60 -17.01 -12.52
N GLN A 260 5.43 -17.26 -11.50
CA GLN A 260 5.17 -18.27 -10.47
C GLN A 260 3.98 -17.89 -9.60
N GLN A 261 3.87 -16.64 -9.16
CA GLN A 261 2.73 -16.14 -8.39
C GLN A 261 1.44 -16.24 -9.20
N ARG A 262 1.49 -15.88 -10.49
CA ARG A 262 0.34 -15.94 -11.41
C ARG A 262 -0.16 -17.38 -11.60
N ALA A 263 0.71 -18.36 -11.58
CA ALA A 263 0.36 -19.79 -11.71
C ALA A 263 -0.38 -20.35 -10.47
N GLN A 264 -0.34 -19.67 -9.32
CA GLN A 264 -1.02 -20.08 -8.09
C GLN A 264 -2.49 -19.68 -8.06
N VAL A 265 -2.99 -18.89 -9.01
CA VAL A 265 -4.34 -18.34 -9.03
C VAL A 265 -5.03 -18.62 -10.36
N ASP A 266 -6.33 -18.85 -10.32
CA ASP A 266 -7.09 -19.13 -11.54
C ASP A 266 -7.25 -17.85 -12.38
N ASN A 267 -7.71 -16.76 -11.77
CA ASN A 267 -7.97 -15.49 -12.44
C ASN A 267 -7.34 -14.31 -11.72
N VAL A 268 -7.01 -13.26 -12.48
CA VAL A 268 -6.41 -12.03 -11.95
C VAL A 268 -7.07 -10.81 -12.55
N LEU A 269 -7.40 -9.84 -11.71
CA LEU A 269 -7.90 -8.52 -12.09
C LEU A 269 -7.14 -7.45 -11.34
N PHE A 270 -6.54 -6.50 -12.06
CA PHE A 270 -5.99 -5.29 -11.47
C PHE A 270 -6.89 -4.11 -11.78
N ILE A 271 -7.19 -3.30 -10.78
CA ILE A 271 -7.97 -2.06 -10.91
C ILE A 271 -7.11 -0.90 -10.46
N ALA A 272 -6.96 0.08 -11.33
CA ALA A 272 -6.24 1.32 -11.07
C ALA A 272 -7.16 2.53 -11.29
N GLY A 273 -7.11 3.49 -10.40
CA GLY A 273 -7.73 4.77 -10.57
C GLY A 273 -6.85 5.69 -11.43
N ARG A 274 -7.47 6.49 -12.29
CA ARG A 274 -6.81 7.56 -13.01
C ARG A 274 -7.57 8.87 -12.79
N LYS A 275 -7.14 9.59 -11.78
CA LYS A 275 -7.40 11.01 -11.61
C LYS A 275 -6.18 11.78 -12.09
N GLU A 276 -6.34 12.86 -12.76
CA GLU A 276 -5.39 13.46 -13.70
C GLU A 276 -3.95 13.68 -13.22
N TRP A 277 -3.69 13.70 -11.89
CA TRP A 277 -2.41 14.20 -11.39
C TRP A 277 -1.88 13.43 -10.18
N THR A 278 -0.84 12.65 -10.40
CA THR A 278 -0.07 11.98 -9.35
C THR A 278 1.33 12.61 -9.26
N PRO A 279 1.86 12.93 -8.07
CA PRO A 279 3.18 13.51 -7.91
C PRO A 279 4.27 12.65 -8.55
N SER A 280 5.09 13.27 -9.41
CA SER A 280 6.20 12.63 -10.11
C SER A 280 7.52 13.33 -9.76
N THR A 281 8.62 12.56 -9.69
CA THR A 281 9.97 13.09 -9.35
C THR A 281 10.61 13.94 -10.45
N ARG A 282 10.05 14.01 -11.65
CA ARG A 282 10.55 14.93 -12.68
C ARG A 282 9.95 16.31 -12.44
N TRP A 283 10.70 17.19 -11.81
CA TRP A 283 10.42 18.64 -11.72
C TRP A 283 8.96 19.00 -11.97
N PHE A 284 8.09 18.86 -10.94
CA PHE A 284 6.66 19.21 -11.02
C PHE A 284 5.86 18.53 -12.16
N GLN A 285 6.40 17.51 -12.81
CA GLN A 285 5.62 16.72 -13.74
C GLN A 285 4.68 15.81 -12.95
N LEU A 286 3.44 15.99 -13.23
CA LEU A 286 2.38 15.17 -12.69
C LEU A 286 2.19 13.98 -13.65
N SER A 287 2.27 12.76 -13.15
CA SER A 287 1.95 11.56 -13.93
C SER A 287 0.47 11.21 -13.77
N GLN A 288 -0.04 10.42 -14.70
CA GLN A 288 -1.39 9.89 -14.55
C GLN A 288 -1.43 8.83 -13.46
N GLY A 289 -2.40 8.92 -12.56
CA GLY A 289 -2.56 7.99 -11.45
C GLY A 289 -3.73 8.34 -10.55
N ASP A 290 -3.81 7.67 -9.43
CA ASP A 290 -4.87 7.87 -8.44
C ASP A 290 -4.53 8.90 -7.35
N GLY A 291 -3.47 9.66 -7.53
CA GLY A 291 -2.96 10.65 -6.58
C GLY A 291 -1.82 10.14 -5.70
N MET A 292 -1.59 8.83 -5.61
CA MET A 292 -0.51 8.21 -4.84
C MET A 292 0.28 7.18 -5.66
N VAL A 293 -0.41 6.43 -6.51
CA VAL A 293 0.16 5.38 -7.36
C VAL A 293 -0.02 5.77 -8.81
N GLU A 294 1.06 5.76 -9.56
CA GLU A 294 1.05 5.99 -11.00
C GLU A 294 0.35 4.82 -11.71
N THR A 295 -0.49 5.13 -12.71
CA THR A 295 -1.26 4.12 -13.45
C THR A 295 -0.38 3.00 -14.01
N ASP A 296 0.83 3.34 -14.51
CA ASP A 296 1.76 2.35 -15.05
C ASP A 296 2.37 1.46 -13.97
N SER A 297 2.43 1.95 -12.73
CA SER A 297 2.87 1.15 -11.59
C SER A 297 1.88 0.03 -11.23
N SER A 298 0.61 0.22 -11.54
CA SER A 298 -0.44 -0.78 -11.25
C SER A 298 -0.48 -1.93 -12.28
N LYS A 299 0.43 -1.96 -13.25
CA LYS A 299 0.45 -2.95 -14.34
C LYS A 299 1.54 -4.01 -14.14
N LEU A 300 1.21 -5.25 -14.48
CA LEU A 300 2.18 -6.34 -14.66
C LEU A 300 1.97 -7.05 -16.00
N PRO A 301 3.02 -7.71 -16.54
CA PRO A 301 2.90 -8.46 -17.78
C PRO A 301 1.84 -9.56 -17.71
N GLY A 302 1.08 -9.74 -18.78
CA GLY A 302 0.08 -10.82 -18.89
C GLY A 302 -1.18 -10.62 -18.07
N VAL A 303 -1.42 -9.42 -17.51
CA VAL A 303 -2.65 -9.09 -16.77
C VAL A 303 -3.32 -7.86 -17.36
N THR A 304 -4.60 -7.99 -17.64
CA THR A 304 -5.44 -6.83 -18.01
C THR A 304 -5.68 -5.97 -16.77
N THR A 305 -5.16 -4.73 -16.80
CA THR A 305 -5.43 -3.73 -15.77
C THR A 305 -6.59 -2.86 -16.21
N LYS A 306 -7.66 -2.85 -15.43
CA LYS A 306 -8.79 -1.91 -15.61
C LYS A 306 -8.38 -0.56 -15.06
N ILE A 307 -8.28 0.42 -15.97
CA ILE A 307 -7.98 1.80 -15.61
C ILE A 307 -9.30 2.54 -15.58
N LEU A 308 -9.77 2.85 -14.40
CA LEU A 308 -11.02 3.58 -14.20
C LEU A 308 -10.76 5.08 -14.30
N THR A 309 -11.55 5.72 -15.13
CA THR A 309 -11.51 7.16 -15.38
C THR A 309 -12.91 7.73 -15.23
N GLY A 310 -13.04 8.97 -14.80
CA GLY A 310 -14.35 9.62 -14.78
C GLY A 310 -14.55 10.65 -13.69
N LYS A 311 -15.78 11.09 -13.53
CA LYS A 311 -16.20 12.12 -12.56
C LYS A 311 -16.22 11.59 -11.10
N GLY A 312 -15.98 10.28 -10.91
CA GLY A 312 -16.02 9.63 -9.60
C GLY A 312 -14.70 9.75 -8.83
N PHE A 313 -14.70 9.09 -7.71
CA PHE A 313 -13.70 9.14 -6.65
C PHE A 313 -12.47 8.27 -6.89
N LEU A 314 -11.95 8.17 -8.07
CA LEU A 314 -10.82 7.30 -8.42
C LEU A 314 -9.49 7.74 -7.79
N HIS A 315 -9.59 8.47 -6.69
CA HIS A 315 -8.49 8.79 -5.80
C HIS A 315 -8.07 7.56 -5.00
N HIS A 316 -6.78 7.40 -4.75
CA HIS A 316 -6.22 6.23 -4.07
C HIS A 316 -7.00 5.81 -2.81
N GLY A 317 -7.24 6.77 -1.91
CA GLY A 317 -7.95 6.53 -0.65
C GLY A 317 -9.41 6.13 -0.81
N SER A 318 -10.04 6.38 -1.95
CA SER A 318 -11.45 6.10 -2.19
C SER A 318 -11.72 4.86 -3.06
N LEU A 319 -10.69 4.23 -3.64
CA LEU A 319 -10.91 3.04 -4.47
C LEU A 319 -11.76 1.94 -3.79
N PRO A 320 -11.56 1.59 -2.51
CA PRO A 320 -12.41 0.61 -1.84
C PRO A 320 -13.86 1.08 -1.59
N HIS A 321 -14.15 2.36 -1.80
CA HIS A 321 -15.48 2.97 -1.60
C HIS A 321 -16.15 3.35 -2.92
N ASP A 322 -15.55 3.01 -4.06
CA ASP A 322 -16.03 3.45 -5.36
C ASP A 322 -16.97 2.42 -5.99
N SER A 323 -18.15 2.88 -6.44
CA SER A 323 -19.17 2.02 -7.06
C SER A 323 -18.71 1.42 -8.41
N GLN A 324 -17.84 2.10 -9.16
CA GLN A 324 -17.30 1.57 -10.42
C GLN A 324 -16.30 0.43 -10.13
N VAL A 325 -15.48 0.56 -9.04
CA VAL A 325 -14.61 -0.50 -8.56
C VAL A 325 -15.44 -1.73 -8.20
N PHE A 326 -16.52 -1.53 -7.43
CA PHE A 326 -17.43 -2.63 -7.07
C PHE A 326 -18.06 -3.29 -8.29
N ALA A 327 -18.54 -2.52 -9.25
CA ALA A 327 -19.14 -3.04 -10.49
C ALA A 327 -18.14 -3.88 -11.32
N GLU A 328 -16.88 -3.44 -11.44
CA GLU A 328 -15.85 -4.24 -12.13
C GLU A 328 -15.51 -5.54 -11.34
N MET A 329 -15.52 -5.50 -10.02
CA MET A 329 -15.37 -6.70 -9.19
C MET A 329 -16.54 -7.67 -9.37
N GLN A 330 -17.79 -7.17 -9.33
CA GLN A 330 -18.98 -7.98 -9.57
C GLN A 330 -18.94 -8.69 -10.94
N LYS A 331 -18.60 -7.94 -11.99
CA LYS A 331 -18.48 -8.47 -13.33
C LYS A 331 -17.40 -9.55 -13.44
N PHE A 332 -16.25 -9.32 -12.83
CA PHE A 332 -15.11 -10.24 -12.86
C PHE A 332 -15.38 -11.52 -12.07
N LEU A 333 -16.01 -11.41 -10.91
CA LEU A 333 -16.31 -12.51 -10.03
C LEU A 333 -17.58 -13.30 -10.44
N GLY A 334 -18.32 -12.79 -11.41
CA GLY A 334 -19.55 -13.41 -11.88
C GLY A 334 -20.59 -13.54 -10.76
N PHE A 335 -20.72 -12.54 -9.90
CA PHE A 335 -21.70 -12.58 -8.83
C PHE A 335 -23.11 -12.72 -9.39
N GLU A 336 -23.83 -13.70 -8.89
CA GLU A 336 -25.24 -13.88 -9.22
C GLU A 336 -26.04 -12.70 -8.64
N ALA A 337 -26.77 -11.99 -9.50
CA ALA A 337 -27.72 -10.98 -9.04
C ALA A 337 -28.95 -11.71 -8.47
N LEU A 338 -29.32 -11.38 -7.24
CA LEU A 338 -30.52 -11.94 -6.63
C LEU A 338 -31.75 -11.36 -7.33
N ALA A 339 -32.64 -12.24 -7.78
CA ALA A 339 -33.91 -11.86 -8.40
C ALA A 339 -34.82 -11.25 -7.32
N GLY A 340 -35.22 -9.98 -7.48
CA GLY A 340 -36.27 -9.36 -6.67
C GLY A 340 -35.82 -8.29 -5.66
N SER A 341 -34.58 -7.79 -5.72
CA SER A 341 -34.22 -6.61 -4.92
C SER A 341 -34.94 -5.36 -5.46
N SER A 342 -36.17 -5.16 -5.00
CA SER A 342 -36.83 -3.86 -5.12
C SER A 342 -36.09 -2.90 -4.18
N SER A 343 -35.81 -1.71 -4.67
CA SER A 343 -35.24 -0.60 -3.94
C SER A 343 -36.13 -0.20 -2.75
N ASN A 344 -35.98 -0.88 -1.62
CA ASN A 344 -36.44 -0.34 -0.37
C ASN A 344 -35.37 0.65 0.12
N PRO A 345 -35.69 1.90 0.37
CA PRO A 345 -34.77 2.84 0.98
C PRO A 345 -34.35 2.27 2.34
N MET A 346 -33.05 2.16 2.56
CA MET A 346 -32.51 1.81 3.87
C MET A 346 -33.08 2.77 4.92
N PRO A 347 -33.44 2.27 6.13
CA PRO A 347 -33.77 3.16 7.23
C PRO A 347 -32.56 4.09 7.49
N ASP A 348 -32.85 5.36 7.75
CA ASP A 348 -31.88 6.37 8.13
C ASP A 348 -30.98 5.82 9.25
N VAL A 349 -29.79 5.39 8.92
CA VAL A 349 -28.80 5.03 9.93
C VAL A 349 -28.39 6.34 10.58
N ALA A 350 -28.73 6.48 11.85
CA ALA A 350 -28.38 7.61 12.68
C ALA A 350 -26.92 7.99 12.42
N LYS A 351 -26.69 9.27 12.08
CA LYS A 351 -25.35 9.82 11.87
C LYS A 351 -24.48 9.44 13.05
N PRO A 352 -23.33 8.77 12.85
CA PRO A 352 -22.38 8.64 13.93
C PRO A 352 -21.99 10.05 14.38
N GLU A 353 -22.03 10.30 15.66
CA GLU A 353 -21.54 11.56 16.24
C GLU A 353 -20.11 11.82 15.74
N PRO A 354 -19.75 13.08 15.47
CA PRO A 354 -18.43 13.42 15.03
C PRO A 354 -17.41 13.02 16.11
N GLN A 355 -16.71 11.93 15.86
CA GLN A 355 -15.55 11.59 16.68
C GLN A 355 -14.56 12.74 16.55
N THR A 356 -14.22 13.33 17.68
CA THR A 356 -13.18 14.36 17.80
C THR A 356 -11.93 13.93 17.05
N PRO A 357 -11.32 14.78 16.24
CA PRO A 357 -10.12 14.43 15.51
C PRO A 357 -9.02 14.15 16.53
N TYR A 358 -8.58 12.90 16.61
CA TYR A 358 -7.32 12.60 17.25
C TYR A 358 -6.25 13.44 16.57
N GLY A 359 -5.62 14.29 17.38
CA GLY A 359 -4.69 15.28 16.90
C GLY A 359 -3.59 14.68 16.05
N CYS A 360 -3.56 15.11 14.80
CA CYS A 360 -2.36 15.09 13.99
C CYS A 360 -1.53 16.30 14.44
N LEU A 361 -0.53 16.06 15.25
CA LEU A 361 0.66 16.90 15.30
C LEU A 361 1.71 16.33 14.34
#